data_cd2dd81e75862489ae4368f0a4f4487f
#
_entry.id   cd2dd81e75862489ae4368f0a4f4487f
#
_cell.length_a   1.000
_cell.length_b   1.000
_cell.length_c   1.000
_cell.angle_alpha   90.00
_cell.angle_beta   90.00
_cell.angle_gamma   90.00
#
_symmetry.space_group_name_H-M   'P 1'
#
loop_
_entity.id
_entity.type
_entity.pdbx_description
1 polymer ?
#
loop_
_entity_poly.entity_id
_entity_poly.type
_entity_poly.pdbx_seq_one_letter_code
_entity_poly.pdbx_strand_id
1 'polypeptide(L)'
;MDDLNLQLATSIKKQEVKYVLTVPCTILSKYYDESITQTIYLSREEEGVGLASGLTVSNQNAILMMQNSGLGNCINAFASLTIPYNIGFVVIVSMRGDELEDNPVQIPMGNATKALIKSIGCKYYEINQDNDLTATIDKAFREVHLNERPVFVLLPRKEHLQ
;
A
#
# COMPACT_ATOMS: atom_id res chain seq x y z
N MET A 1 1.18 10.72 17.56
CA MET A 1 0.80 11.06 16.16
C MET A 1 2.03 11.18 15.27
N ASP A 2 3.13 11.64 15.81
CA ASP A 2 4.42 11.74 15.09
C ASP A 2 5.10 10.40 14.83
N ASP A 3 4.65 9.34 15.51
CA ASP A 3 5.27 8.03 15.47
C ASP A 3 5.08 7.31 14.12
N LEU A 4 3.88 7.30 13.54
CA LEU A 4 3.60 6.56 12.29
C LEU A 4 4.27 7.19 11.06
N ASN A 5 4.34 8.52 10.99
CA ASN A 5 5.10 9.20 9.94
C ASN A 5 6.60 8.89 10.05
N LEU A 6 7.12 8.90 11.28
CA LEU A 6 8.51 8.56 11.54
C LEU A 6 8.79 7.07 11.22
N GLN A 7 7.88 6.17 11.57
CA GLN A 7 7.99 4.75 11.26
C GLN A 7 7.99 4.51 9.75
N LEU A 8 7.10 5.16 9.00
CA LEU A 8 7.07 5.06 7.54
C LEU A 8 8.36 5.63 6.92
N ALA A 9 8.81 6.80 7.37
CA ALA A 9 10.06 7.41 6.94
C ALA A 9 11.27 6.52 7.19
N THR A 10 11.33 5.91 8.37
CA THR A 10 12.36 4.96 8.75
C THR A 10 12.36 3.74 7.83
N SER A 11 11.19 3.19 7.54
CA SER A 11 11.05 2.05 6.62
C SER A 11 11.47 2.40 5.19
N ILE A 12 11.06 3.55 4.67
CA ILE A 12 11.44 4.05 3.35
C ILE A 12 12.97 4.11 3.21
N LYS A 13 13.64 4.70 4.21
CA LYS A 13 15.11 4.79 4.22
C LYS A 13 15.77 3.43 4.34
N LYS A 14 15.32 2.59 5.28
CA LYS A 14 15.88 1.27 5.55
C LYS A 14 15.76 0.32 4.35
N GLN A 15 14.66 0.38 3.63
CA GLN A 15 14.39 -0.45 2.47
C GLN A 15 14.89 0.18 1.16
N GLU A 16 15.64 1.28 1.25
CA GLU A 16 16.19 2.01 0.09
C GLU A 16 15.11 2.31 -0.97
N VAL A 17 13.91 2.66 -0.50
CA VAL A 17 12.79 3.01 -1.38
C VAL A 17 13.11 4.30 -2.11
N LYS A 18 13.24 4.20 -3.42
CA LYS A 18 13.61 5.34 -4.27
C LYS A 18 12.41 6.18 -4.67
N TYR A 19 11.26 5.54 -4.84
CA TYR A 19 10.04 6.20 -5.28
C TYR A 19 8.84 5.77 -4.44
N VAL A 20 8.02 6.74 -4.07
CA VAL A 20 6.66 6.53 -3.62
C VAL A 20 5.73 6.96 -4.75
N LEU A 21 4.89 6.03 -5.19
CA LEU A 21 3.90 6.25 -6.24
C LEU A 21 2.54 6.40 -5.56
N THR A 22 1.82 7.49 -5.80
CA THR A 22 0.56 7.71 -5.08
C THR A 22 -0.47 8.49 -5.85
N VAL A 23 -1.74 8.15 -5.66
CA VAL A 23 -2.85 9.06 -5.89
C VAL A 23 -3.12 9.77 -4.56
N PRO A 24 -3.11 11.13 -4.53
CA PRO A 24 -3.32 11.88 -3.30
C PRO A 24 -4.61 11.50 -2.58
N CYS A 25 -4.52 11.25 -1.28
CA CYS A 25 -5.65 10.85 -0.45
C CYS A 25 -5.52 11.50 0.93
N THR A 26 -6.63 11.98 1.48
CA THR A 26 -6.67 12.69 2.77
C THR A 26 -6.13 11.84 3.93
N ILE A 27 -6.29 10.52 3.89
CA ILE A 27 -5.75 9.63 4.92
C ILE A 27 -4.24 9.51 4.75
N LEU A 28 -3.75 9.18 3.55
CA LEU A 28 -2.33 8.98 3.29
C LEU A 28 -1.49 10.23 3.54
N SER A 29 -2.02 11.41 3.25
CA SER A 29 -1.34 12.69 3.54
C SER A 29 -1.05 12.91 5.04
N LYS A 30 -1.73 12.19 5.93
CA LYS A 30 -1.47 12.22 7.37
C LYS A 30 -0.36 11.26 7.82
N TYR A 31 0.07 10.35 6.96
CA TYR A 31 1.06 9.31 7.25
C TYR A 31 2.36 9.46 6.48
N TYR A 32 2.38 10.26 5.44
CA TYR A 32 3.50 10.36 4.53
C TYR A 32 3.94 11.81 4.31
N ASP A 33 5.22 12.06 4.55
CA ASP A 33 5.91 13.32 4.24
C ASP A 33 6.68 13.17 2.92
N GLU A 34 6.32 13.96 1.94
CA GLU A 34 6.87 13.93 0.58
C GLU A 34 8.36 14.32 0.50
N SER A 35 8.89 14.93 1.55
CA SER A 35 10.32 15.29 1.62
C SER A 35 11.24 14.09 1.83
N ILE A 36 10.69 12.91 2.16
CA ILE A 36 11.46 11.73 2.57
C ILE A 36 12.11 11.04 1.37
N THR A 37 11.41 10.96 0.24
CA THR A 37 11.89 10.34 -1.00
C THR A 37 11.15 10.94 -2.21
N GLN A 38 11.53 10.54 -3.41
CA GLN A 38 10.88 11.05 -4.62
C GLN A 38 9.44 10.53 -4.69
N THR A 39 8.50 11.47 -4.78
CA THR A 39 7.07 11.16 -4.93
C THR A 39 6.64 11.36 -6.37
N ILE A 40 5.99 10.34 -6.93
CA ILE A 40 5.36 10.41 -8.25
C ILE A 40 3.85 10.38 -8.04
N TYR A 41 3.20 11.49 -8.40
CA TYR A 41 1.75 11.58 -8.39
C TYR A 41 1.16 10.93 -9.63
N LEU A 42 0.16 10.11 -9.40
CA LEU A 42 -0.54 9.34 -10.43
C LEU A 42 -1.89 9.99 -10.73
N SER A 43 -2.32 9.91 -11.98
CA SER A 43 -3.68 10.27 -12.35
C SER A 43 -4.69 9.20 -11.96
N ARG A 44 -4.24 7.92 -11.91
CA ARG A 44 -5.03 6.75 -11.55
C ARG A 44 -4.15 5.71 -10.85
N GLU A 45 -4.72 5.00 -9.91
CA GLU A 45 -4.00 3.97 -9.13
C GLU A 45 -3.46 2.84 -10.02
N GLU A 46 -4.18 2.49 -11.07
CA GLU A 46 -3.79 1.45 -12.03
C GLU A 46 -2.46 1.75 -12.74
N GLU A 47 -2.17 3.03 -13.03
CA GLU A 47 -0.88 3.46 -13.59
C GLU A 47 0.27 3.10 -12.64
N GLY A 48 0.02 3.20 -11.34
CA GLY A 48 0.99 2.87 -10.30
C GLY A 48 1.40 1.40 -10.32
N VAL A 49 0.51 0.48 -10.66
CA VAL A 49 0.85 -0.94 -10.79
C VAL A 49 1.87 -1.15 -11.91
N GLY A 50 1.68 -0.50 -13.06
CA GLY A 50 2.61 -0.55 -14.18
C GLY A 50 3.97 0.08 -13.85
N LEU A 51 3.97 1.27 -13.24
CA LEU A 51 5.21 1.97 -12.85
C LEU A 51 5.99 1.20 -11.79
N ALA A 52 5.32 0.71 -10.71
CA ALA A 52 5.96 -0.10 -9.69
C ALA A 52 6.55 -1.39 -10.27
N SER A 53 5.85 -2.02 -11.21
CA SER A 53 6.37 -3.19 -11.93
C SER A 53 7.63 -2.86 -12.71
N GLY A 54 7.66 -1.76 -13.45
CA GLY A 54 8.85 -1.31 -14.20
C GLY A 54 10.03 -1.00 -13.29
N LEU A 55 9.79 -0.36 -12.14
CA LEU A 55 10.82 -0.08 -11.14
C LEU A 55 11.38 -1.37 -10.53
N THR A 56 10.52 -2.33 -10.18
CA THR A 56 10.93 -3.64 -9.67
C THR A 56 11.81 -4.39 -10.68
N VAL A 57 11.40 -4.45 -11.95
CA VAL A 57 12.19 -5.09 -13.02
C VAL A 57 13.54 -4.38 -13.21
N SER A 58 13.61 -3.10 -12.91
CA SER A 58 14.85 -2.31 -12.94
C SER A 58 15.66 -2.39 -11.64
N ASN A 59 15.35 -3.33 -10.74
CA ASN A 59 15.99 -3.49 -9.43
C ASN A 59 15.91 -2.23 -8.55
N GLN A 60 14.78 -1.53 -8.59
CA GLN A 60 14.54 -0.36 -7.76
C GLN A 60 13.34 -0.60 -6.85
N ASN A 61 13.53 -0.37 -5.55
CA ASN A 61 12.45 -0.47 -4.59
C ASN A 61 11.52 0.74 -4.72
N ALA A 62 10.22 0.44 -4.83
CA ALA A 62 9.15 1.41 -4.82
C ALA A 62 8.05 0.97 -3.84
N ILE A 63 7.32 1.94 -3.32
CA ILE A 63 6.06 1.70 -2.59
C ILE A 63 4.94 2.35 -3.40
N LEU A 64 3.89 1.57 -3.67
CA LEU A 64 2.65 2.08 -4.25
C LEU A 64 1.66 2.37 -3.11
N MET A 65 1.18 3.61 -3.03
CA MET A 65 0.23 4.04 -1.98
C MET A 65 -1.09 4.46 -2.60
N MET A 66 -2.19 3.93 -2.08
CA MET A 66 -3.53 4.23 -2.59
C MET A 66 -4.61 4.05 -1.53
N GLN A 67 -5.79 4.58 -1.78
CA GLN A 67 -6.98 4.24 -1.00
C GLN A 67 -7.55 2.89 -1.48
N ASN A 68 -8.25 2.18 -0.61
CA ASN A 68 -8.84 0.89 -0.96
C ASN A 68 -9.87 0.96 -2.12
N SER A 69 -10.52 2.09 -2.33
CA SER A 69 -11.38 2.28 -3.51
C SER A 69 -10.58 2.24 -4.82
N GLY A 70 -9.37 2.81 -4.83
CA GLY A 70 -8.47 2.73 -5.97
C GLY A 70 -7.94 1.32 -6.20
N LEU A 71 -7.68 0.56 -5.12
CA LEU A 71 -7.32 -0.84 -5.23
C LEU A 71 -8.34 -1.66 -6.05
N GLY A 72 -9.63 -1.37 -5.88
CA GLY A 72 -10.67 -2.05 -6.66
C GLY A 72 -10.46 -1.93 -8.17
N ASN A 73 -10.01 -0.77 -8.65
CA ASN A 73 -9.73 -0.54 -10.06
C ASN A 73 -8.43 -1.23 -10.54
N CYS A 74 -7.54 -1.60 -9.61
CA CYS A 74 -6.24 -2.19 -9.93
C CYS A 74 -6.24 -3.73 -9.98
N ILE A 75 -7.31 -4.40 -9.59
CA ILE A 75 -7.35 -5.86 -9.45
C ILE A 75 -6.95 -6.56 -10.74
N ASN A 76 -7.46 -6.11 -11.89
CA ASN A 76 -7.08 -6.65 -13.18
C ASN A 76 -5.59 -6.42 -13.49
N ALA A 77 -5.06 -5.23 -13.21
CA ALA A 77 -3.65 -4.93 -13.46
C ALA A 77 -2.73 -5.81 -12.60
N PHE A 78 -3.05 -6.02 -11.32
CA PHE A 78 -2.34 -6.99 -10.48
C PHE A 78 -2.43 -8.41 -11.05
N ALA A 79 -3.63 -8.88 -11.36
CA ALA A 79 -3.86 -10.26 -11.82
C ALA A 79 -3.23 -10.56 -13.19
N SER A 80 -3.17 -9.59 -14.10
CA SER A 80 -2.70 -9.80 -15.47
C SER A 80 -1.23 -9.39 -15.70
N LEU A 81 -0.64 -8.58 -14.81
CA LEU A 81 0.76 -8.15 -14.92
C LEU A 81 1.63 -8.74 -13.79
N THR A 82 1.35 -8.39 -12.52
CA THR A 82 2.29 -8.71 -11.44
C THR A 82 2.33 -10.20 -11.12
N ILE A 83 1.18 -10.85 -11.10
CA ILE A 83 1.08 -12.26 -10.73
C ILE A 83 1.70 -13.19 -11.77
N PRO A 84 1.36 -13.09 -13.08
CA PRO A 84 1.92 -14.00 -14.09
C PRO A 84 3.42 -13.82 -14.32
N TYR A 85 3.94 -12.62 -14.06
CA TYR A 85 5.36 -12.30 -14.31
C TYR A 85 6.22 -12.30 -13.05
N ASN A 86 5.67 -12.70 -11.89
CA ASN A 86 6.37 -12.75 -10.60
C ASN A 86 7.02 -11.41 -10.23
N ILE A 87 6.24 -10.33 -10.35
CA ILE A 87 6.70 -8.98 -10.05
C ILE A 87 6.13 -8.56 -8.69
N GLY A 88 6.96 -8.50 -7.68
CA GLY A 88 6.57 -8.16 -6.31
C GLY A 88 7.00 -6.76 -5.90
N PHE A 89 6.13 -6.04 -5.22
CA PHE A 89 6.42 -4.77 -4.54
C PHE A 89 5.44 -4.56 -3.38
N VAL A 90 5.76 -3.60 -2.51
CA VAL A 90 4.90 -3.28 -1.37
C VAL A 90 3.82 -2.28 -1.79
N VAL A 91 2.58 -2.56 -1.42
CA VAL A 91 1.42 -1.69 -1.63
C VAL A 91 0.85 -1.27 -0.28
N ILE A 92 0.86 0.02 0.02
CA ILE A 92 0.23 0.57 1.23
C ILE A 92 -1.17 1.06 0.87
N VAL A 93 -2.17 0.54 1.55
CA VAL A 93 -3.58 0.82 1.28
C VAL A 93 -4.22 1.49 2.47
N SER A 94 -4.66 2.73 2.33
CA SER A 94 -5.48 3.38 3.35
C SER A 94 -6.90 2.84 3.31
N MET A 95 -7.38 2.38 4.46
CA MET A 95 -8.69 1.75 4.57
C MET A 95 -9.79 2.78 4.84
N ARG A 96 -10.87 2.67 4.08
CA ARG A 96 -12.17 3.33 4.29
C ARG A 96 -13.26 2.27 4.35
N GLY A 97 -14.41 2.64 4.90
CA GLY A 97 -15.59 1.78 4.96
C GLY A 97 -15.63 0.88 6.19
N ASP A 98 -15.05 1.30 7.30
CA ASP A 98 -15.13 0.67 8.63
C ASP A 98 -16.39 1.13 9.40
N GLU A 99 -16.52 0.69 10.64
CA GLU A 99 -17.68 0.99 11.50
C GLU A 99 -17.83 2.48 11.84
N LEU A 100 -16.74 3.27 11.75
CA LEU A 100 -16.75 4.72 11.99
C LEU A 100 -16.81 5.52 10.67
N GLU A 101 -17.13 4.86 9.55
CA GLU A 101 -17.20 5.52 8.25
C GLU A 101 -18.40 6.46 8.16
N ASP A 102 -18.12 7.74 7.99
CA ASP A 102 -19.10 8.81 7.85
C ASP A 102 -19.69 8.93 6.44
N ASN A 103 -19.04 8.30 5.46
CA ASN A 103 -19.50 8.28 4.08
C ASN A 103 -19.93 6.85 3.66
N PRO A 104 -21.25 6.56 3.65
CA PRO A 104 -21.75 5.21 3.39
C PRO A 104 -21.33 4.60 2.06
N VAL A 105 -20.97 5.41 1.06
CA VAL A 105 -20.51 4.91 -0.24
C VAL A 105 -19.18 4.18 -0.17
N GLN A 106 -18.41 4.35 0.91
CA GLN A 106 -17.13 3.67 1.12
C GLN A 106 -17.29 2.27 1.74
N ILE A 107 -18.42 1.99 2.40
CA ILE A 107 -18.65 0.73 3.15
C ILE A 107 -18.55 -0.51 2.27
N PRO A 108 -19.19 -0.58 1.07
CA PRO A 108 -19.08 -1.77 0.23
C PRO A 108 -17.64 -2.12 -0.15
N MET A 109 -16.83 -1.10 -0.45
CA MET A 109 -15.42 -1.32 -0.82
C MET A 109 -14.57 -1.69 0.39
N GLY A 110 -14.84 -1.12 1.58
CA GLY A 110 -14.22 -1.52 2.85
C GLY A 110 -14.38 -3.01 3.10
N ASN A 111 -15.61 -3.51 2.99
CA ASN A 111 -15.94 -4.93 3.18
C ASN A 111 -15.30 -5.84 2.13
N ALA A 112 -15.17 -5.39 0.88
CA ALA A 112 -14.64 -6.18 -0.23
C ALA A 112 -13.09 -6.25 -0.26
N THR A 113 -12.39 -5.26 0.26
CA THR A 113 -10.94 -5.06 0.07
C THR A 113 -10.11 -6.31 0.37
N LYS A 114 -10.29 -6.91 1.54
CA LYS A 114 -9.52 -8.10 1.96
C LYS A 114 -9.80 -9.32 1.08
N ALA A 115 -11.06 -9.50 0.69
CA ALA A 115 -11.48 -10.59 -0.19
C ALA A 115 -10.88 -10.43 -1.59
N LEU A 116 -10.84 -9.21 -2.13
CA LEU A 116 -10.23 -8.91 -3.42
C LEU A 116 -8.73 -9.22 -3.43
N ILE A 117 -7.98 -8.80 -2.40
CA ILE A 117 -6.54 -9.11 -2.29
C ILE A 117 -6.33 -10.63 -2.26
N LYS A 118 -7.12 -11.35 -1.47
CA LYS A 118 -7.04 -12.82 -1.37
C LYS A 118 -7.39 -13.50 -2.70
N SER A 119 -8.37 -12.99 -3.44
CA SER A 119 -8.84 -13.59 -4.69
C SER A 119 -7.76 -13.62 -5.78
N ILE A 120 -6.83 -12.67 -5.77
CA ILE A 120 -5.66 -12.64 -6.67
C ILE A 120 -4.44 -13.35 -6.09
N GLY A 121 -4.56 -14.07 -4.97
CA GLY A 121 -3.50 -14.86 -4.35
C GLY A 121 -2.41 -14.02 -3.69
N CYS A 122 -2.71 -12.77 -3.32
CA CYS A 122 -1.78 -11.89 -2.61
C CYS A 122 -1.97 -11.94 -1.09
N LYS A 123 -0.88 -11.65 -0.36
CA LYS A 123 -0.89 -11.51 1.10
C LYS A 123 -1.15 -10.06 1.50
N TYR A 124 -1.72 -9.88 2.68
CA TYR A 124 -1.80 -8.58 3.32
C TYR A 124 -1.49 -8.65 4.81
N TYR A 125 -1.06 -7.53 5.37
CA TYR A 125 -0.86 -7.30 6.79
C TYR A 125 -1.68 -6.07 7.20
N GLU A 126 -2.32 -6.13 8.35
CA GLU A 126 -3.11 -5.01 8.89
C GLU A 126 -2.31 -4.31 9.98
N ILE A 127 -2.31 -3.00 9.97
CA ILE A 127 -1.80 -2.19 11.06
C ILE A 127 -2.93 -2.01 12.09
N ASN A 128 -2.62 -2.30 13.34
CA ASN A 128 -3.50 -2.12 14.48
C ASN A 128 -2.70 -1.58 15.68
N GLN A 129 -3.31 -1.49 16.84
CA GLN A 129 -2.65 -0.97 18.06
C GLN A 129 -1.49 -1.84 18.55
N ASP A 130 -1.49 -3.13 18.23
CA ASP A 130 -0.55 -4.12 18.75
C ASP A 130 0.70 -4.29 17.88
N ASN A 131 0.73 -3.74 16.65
CA ASN A 131 1.83 -3.95 15.74
C ASN A 131 2.48 -2.64 15.26
N ASP A 132 3.80 -2.70 15.14
CA ASP A 132 4.64 -1.62 14.65
C ASP A 132 4.61 -1.56 13.12
N LEU A 133 4.42 -0.35 12.57
CA LEU A 133 4.36 -0.13 11.12
C LEU A 133 5.70 -0.47 10.45
N THR A 134 6.83 -0.10 11.09
CA THR A 134 8.17 -0.39 10.57
C THR A 134 8.38 -1.89 10.46
N ALA A 135 8.10 -2.64 11.51
CA ALA A 135 8.23 -4.09 11.51
C ALA A 135 7.31 -4.76 10.48
N THR A 136 6.10 -4.22 10.29
CA THR A 136 5.15 -4.72 9.30
C THR A 136 5.61 -4.46 7.87
N ILE A 137 6.13 -3.28 7.57
CA ILE A 137 6.70 -2.95 6.26
C ILE A 137 7.94 -3.81 5.99
N ASP A 138 8.83 -3.99 6.96
CA ASP A 138 9.98 -4.88 6.83
C ASP A 138 9.57 -6.32 6.51
N LYS A 139 8.50 -6.79 7.16
CA LYS A 139 7.92 -8.10 6.88
C LYS A 139 7.35 -8.17 5.46
N ALA A 140 6.66 -7.11 5.02
CA ALA A 140 6.11 -7.05 3.67
C ALA A 140 7.22 -7.10 2.61
N PHE A 141 8.31 -6.35 2.78
CA PHE A 141 9.46 -6.42 1.86
C PHE A 141 10.11 -7.81 1.83
N ARG A 142 10.30 -8.46 2.99
CA ARG A 142 10.79 -9.86 3.01
C ARG A 142 9.87 -10.81 2.26
N GLU A 143 8.56 -10.69 2.42
CA GLU A 143 7.59 -11.51 1.70
C GLU A 143 7.61 -11.25 0.19
N VAL A 144 7.78 -10.00 -0.23
CA VAL A 144 7.98 -9.64 -1.64
C VAL A 144 9.18 -10.37 -2.23
N HIS A 145 10.34 -10.32 -1.54
CA HIS A 145 11.55 -11.00 -2.01
C HIS A 145 11.43 -12.53 -2.04
N LEU A 146 10.67 -13.12 -1.12
CA LEU A 146 10.52 -14.59 -1.05
C LEU A 146 9.53 -15.13 -2.06
N ASN A 147 8.47 -14.38 -2.35
CA ASN A 147 7.34 -14.88 -3.14
C ASN A 147 7.19 -14.19 -4.50
N GLU A 148 7.94 -13.13 -4.74
CA GLU A 148 7.91 -12.34 -5.99
C GLU A 148 6.49 -11.91 -6.37
N ARG A 149 5.71 -11.49 -5.36
CA ARG A 149 4.30 -11.04 -5.49
C ARG A 149 4.07 -9.76 -4.73
N PRO A 150 3.11 -8.94 -5.14
CA PRO A 150 2.71 -7.78 -4.35
C PRO A 150 2.24 -8.19 -2.95
N VAL A 151 2.67 -7.41 -1.95
CA VAL A 151 2.25 -7.58 -0.57
C VAL A 151 1.61 -6.28 -0.10
N PHE A 152 0.41 -6.38 0.47
CA PHE A 152 -0.39 -5.25 0.87
C PHE A 152 -0.24 -4.96 2.37
N VAL A 153 -0.07 -3.70 2.73
CA VAL A 153 -0.10 -3.21 4.12
C VAL A 153 -1.33 -2.32 4.25
N LEU A 154 -2.28 -2.75 5.05
CA LEU A 154 -3.56 -2.05 5.24
C LEU A 154 -3.43 -1.09 6.42
N LEU A 155 -3.52 0.21 6.15
CA LEU A 155 -3.52 1.27 7.14
C LEU A 155 -4.96 1.63 7.51
N PRO A 156 -5.37 1.44 8.77
CA PRO A 156 -6.67 1.89 9.24
C PRO A 156 -6.71 3.42 9.31
N ARG A 157 -7.86 3.98 9.56
CA ARG A 157 -8.00 5.39 9.93
C ARG A 157 -7.27 5.65 11.27
N LYS A 158 -6.70 6.84 11.44
CA LYS A 158 -5.95 7.18 12.67
C LYS A 158 -6.78 7.01 13.95
N GLU A 159 -8.06 7.26 13.86
CA GLU A 159 -9.02 7.14 14.96
C GLU A 159 -9.08 5.72 15.53
N HIS A 160 -8.70 4.70 14.77
CA HIS A 160 -8.63 3.29 15.22
C HIS A 160 -7.30 2.90 15.87
N LEU A 161 -6.32 3.81 15.85
CA LEU A 161 -4.99 3.59 16.42
C LEU A 161 -4.79 4.35 17.76
N GLN A 162 -5.83 5.00 18.23
CA GLN A 162 -5.90 5.68 19.52
C GLN A 162 -6.69 4.81 20.50
#